data_ff3927fec43215387e21d1e80a6c18c5
#
_entry.id   ff3927fec43215387e21d1e80a6c18c5
#
_cell.length_a   1.000
_cell.length_b   1.000
_cell.length_c   1.000
_cell.angle_alpha   90.00
_cell.angle_beta   90.00
_cell.angle_gamma   90.00
#
_symmetry.space_group_name_H-M   'P 1'
#
loop_
_entity.id
_entity.type
_entity.pdbx_description
1 polymer ?
#
loop_
_entity_poly.entity_id
_entity_poly.type
_entity_poly.pdbx_seq_one_letter_code
_entity_poly.pdbx_strand_id
1 'polypeptide(L)'
;MTTLEKMKILTDSAQYDLCDYVNHNKSSQVNLPGIYHATGHNGCQIPLFKTLLTNKCKNDCKYCINQSKRNFTRLELAPEELAKAFLNYYNRGLVNGLFLSSGVDRDEDLTMEKTIETIRILRKVYGYDDYIHLKIVPGASKDSIKRADRKSVV
;
A
#
# COMPACT_ATOMS: atom_id res chain seq x y z
N MET A 1 -3.64 -20.28 0.55
CA MET A 1 -2.73 -19.24 0.01
C MET A 1 -2.01 -18.59 1.19
N THR A 2 -0.72 -18.59 1.18
CA THR A 2 0.13 -17.99 2.22
C THR A 2 0.10 -16.45 2.14
N THR A 3 0.46 -15.78 3.24
CA THR A 3 0.59 -14.30 3.24
C THR A 3 1.59 -13.81 2.19
N LEU A 4 2.68 -14.55 1.95
CA LEU A 4 3.68 -14.19 0.94
C LEU A 4 3.11 -14.27 -0.49
N GLU A 5 2.32 -15.28 -0.80
CA GLU A 5 1.65 -15.41 -2.10
C GLU A 5 0.63 -14.29 -2.33
N LYS A 6 -0.17 -13.95 -1.30
CA LYS A 6 -1.08 -12.81 -1.35
C LYS A 6 -0.31 -11.49 -1.58
N MET A 7 0.77 -11.28 -0.84
CA MET A 7 1.62 -10.10 -0.98
C MET A 7 2.15 -9.95 -2.40
N LYS A 8 2.66 -11.02 -3.00
CA LYS A 8 3.17 -10.97 -4.37
C LYS A 8 2.12 -10.43 -5.35
N ILE A 9 0.89 -10.96 -5.30
CA ILE A 9 -0.19 -10.53 -6.17
C ILE A 9 -0.59 -9.06 -5.90
N LEU A 10 -0.67 -8.65 -4.63
CA LEU A 10 -1.08 -7.30 -4.26
C LEU A 10 0.01 -6.26 -4.55
N THR A 11 1.27 -6.60 -4.39
CA THR A 11 2.40 -5.72 -4.75
C THR A 11 2.55 -5.60 -6.27
N ASP A 12 2.36 -6.67 -7.02
CA ASP A 12 2.33 -6.64 -8.49
C ASP A 12 1.17 -5.76 -8.99
N SER A 13 0.02 -5.82 -8.33
CA SER A 13 -1.12 -4.94 -8.64
C SER A 13 -0.87 -3.48 -8.28
N ALA A 14 -0.01 -3.20 -7.30
CA ALA A 14 0.34 -1.85 -6.86
C ALA A 14 1.40 -1.16 -7.74
N GLN A 15 2.14 -1.89 -8.58
CA GLN A 15 3.22 -1.31 -9.40
C GLN A 15 2.73 -0.23 -10.37
N TYR A 16 1.46 -0.29 -10.79
CA TYR A 16 0.84 0.68 -11.69
C TYR A 16 0.27 1.91 -10.98
N ASP A 17 0.33 1.94 -9.66
CA ASP A 17 -0.10 3.07 -8.84
C ASP A 17 1.06 4.05 -8.67
N LEU A 18 1.26 4.90 -9.67
CA LEU A 18 2.37 5.85 -9.70
C LEU A 18 1.99 7.12 -8.93
N CYS A 19 2.87 7.55 -8.04
CA CYS A 19 2.73 8.82 -7.34
C CYS A 19 3.53 9.96 -7.98
N ASP A 20 4.60 9.61 -8.69
CA ASP A 20 5.51 10.58 -9.29
C ASP A 20 5.93 10.14 -10.68
N TYR A 21 6.34 11.11 -11.51
CA TYR A 21 6.97 10.90 -12.80
C TYR A 21 8.39 10.33 -12.60
N VAL A 22 8.49 9.06 -12.25
CA VAL A 22 9.78 8.43 -12.02
C VAL A 22 10.16 7.57 -13.21
N ASN A 23 11.31 7.87 -13.79
CA ASN A 23 11.99 7.01 -14.75
C ASN A 23 12.16 5.61 -14.14
N HIS A 24 11.57 4.61 -14.78
CA HIS A 24 11.73 3.22 -14.43
C HIS A 24 13.15 2.72 -14.74
N ASN A 25 14.14 3.17 -14.01
CA ASN A 25 15.43 2.50 -14.02
C ASN A 25 15.33 1.26 -13.11
N LYS A 26 15.17 0.10 -13.75
CA LYS A 26 15.28 -1.20 -13.14
C LYS A 26 16.68 -1.38 -12.58
N SER A 27 16.87 -1.08 -11.31
CA SER A 27 18.06 -1.49 -10.60
C SER A 27 17.72 -1.81 -9.15
N SER A 28 17.25 -3.01 -8.90
CA SER A 28 17.30 -3.56 -7.56
C SER A 28 17.62 -5.05 -7.63
N GLN A 29 18.75 -5.39 -7.07
CA GLN A 29 19.30 -6.75 -7.00
C GLN A 29 18.54 -7.66 -5.99
N VAL A 30 17.44 -7.21 -5.41
CA VAL A 30 16.66 -7.98 -4.45
C VAL A 30 15.27 -8.20 -5.04
N ASN A 31 15.03 -9.40 -5.58
CA ASN A 31 13.75 -9.83 -6.14
C ASN A 31 12.68 -10.12 -5.07
N LEU A 32 12.54 -9.25 -4.06
CA LEU A 32 11.49 -9.38 -3.07
C LEU A 32 10.26 -8.56 -3.50
N PRO A 33 9.05 -9.14 -3.44
CA PRO A 33 7.84 -8.42 -3.82
C PRO A 33 7.60 -7.21 -2.92
N GLY A 34 7.16 -6.10 -3.50
CA GLY A 34 6.74 -4.90 -2.77
C GLY A 34 7.83 -3.89 -2.47
N ILE A 35 9.09 -4.12 -2.83
CA ILE A 35 10.12 -3.09 -2.68
C ILE A 35 10.07 -2.14 -3.88
N TYR A 36 9.76 -0.89 -3.60
CA TYR A 36 9.71 0.21 -4.55
C TYR A 36 10.71 1.30 -4.14
N HIS A 37 11.48 1.80 -5.09
CA HIS A 37 12.44 2.88 -4.84
C HIS A 37 11.84 4.22 -5.26
N ALA A 38 11.50 5.03 -4.27
CA ALA A 38 11.09 6.41 -4.49
C ALA A 38 12.34 7.30 -4.65
N THR A 39 12.28 8.27 -5.55
CA THR A 39 13.35 9.25 -5.69
C THR A 39 13.13 10.39 -4.70
N GLY A 40 14.02 10.51 -3.73
CA GLY A 40 14.03 11.59 -2.75
C GLY A 40 14.72 12.84 -3.29
N HIS A 41 14.82 13.86 -2.42
CA HIS A 41 15.56 15.08 -2.72
C HIS A 41 17.02 14.73 -3.07
N ASN A 42 17.60 15.44 -4.01
CA ASN A 42 18.96 15.20 -4.54
C ASN A 42 19.15 13.83 -5.24
N GLY A 43 18.08 13.19 -5.71
CA GLY A 43 18.14 11.94 -6.48
C GLY A 43 18.45 10.68 -5.65
N CYS A 44 18.45 10.76 -4.32
CA CYS A 44 18.63 9.58 -3.49
C CYS A 44 17.45 8.61 -3.67
N GLN A 45 17.75 7.31 -3.66
CA GLN A 45 16.74 6.26 -3.77
C GLN A 45 16.31 5.80 -2.38
N ILE A 46 15.02 5.90 -2.07
CA ILE A 46 14.44 5.52 -0.79
C ILE A 46 13.59 4.26 -1.01
N PRO A 47 13.98 3.10 -0.45
CA PRO A 47 13.19 1.88 -0.58
C PRO A 47 11.94 1.96 0.30
N LEU A 48 10.77 1.81 -0.31
CA LEU A 48 9.48 1.76 0.36
C LEU A 48 8.81 0.40 0.12
N PHE A 49 8.09 -0.09 1.12
CA PHE A 49 7.19 -1.22 0.94
C PHE A 49 5.88 -0.72 0.31
N LYS A 50 5.69 -1.01 -0.96
CA LYS A 50 4.52 -0.57 -1.72
C LYS A 50 3.56 -1.73 -1.96
N THR A 51 2.34 -1.60 -1.48
CA THR A 51 1.32 -2.64 -1.62
C THR A 51 -0.10 -2.08 -1.64
N LEU A 52 -1.03 -2.92 -2.13
CA LEU A 52 -2.46 -2.72 -1.90
C LEU A 52 -2.89 -3.50 -0.65
N LEU A 53 -3.84 -2.94 0.10
CA LEU A 53 -4.58 -3.69 1.11
C LEU A 53 -5.47 -4.74 0.43
N THR A 54 -6.17 -4.33 -0.63
CA THR A 54 -6.97 -5.22 -1.49
C THR A 54 -6.92 -4.76 -2.94
N ASN A 55 -6.92 -5.72 -3.87
CA ASN A 55 -7.12 -5.46 -5.30
C ASN A 55 -8.58 -5.70 -5.73
N LYS A 56 -9.48 -6.01 -4.80
CA LYS A 56 -10.92 -5.99 -5.05
C LYS A 56 -11.36 -4.56 -5.26
N CYS A 57 -12.08 -4.28 -6.34
CA CYS A 57 -12.55 -2.94 -6.64
C CYS A 57 -13.91 -3.00 -7.34
N LYS A 58 -14.87 -2.19 -6.88
CA LYS A 58 -16.19 -2.02 -7.50
C LYS A 58 -16.16 -1.10 -8.72
N ASN A 59 -15.13 -0.22 -8.79
CA ASN A 59 -15.02 0.80 -9.82
C ASN A 59 -14.48 0.22 -11.13
N ASP A 60 -14.87 0.82 -12.25
CA ASP A 60 -14.47 0.43 -13.61
C ASP A 60 -13.58 1.47 -14.30
N CYS A 61 -12.74 2.17 -13.55
CA CYS A 61 -11.79 3.15 -14.06
C CYS A 61 -10.99 2.57 -15.22
N LYS A 62 -11.13 3.13 -16.42
CA LYS A 62 -10.61 2.56 -17.67
C LYS A 62 -9.09 2.40 -17.70
N TYR A 63 -8.36 3.24 -16.98
CA TYR A 63 -6.91 3.21 -16.88
C TYR A 63 -6.38 2.24 -15.80
N CYS A 64 -7.25 1.78 -14.88
CA CYS A 64 -6.82 1.02 -13.72
C CYS A 64 -6.73 -0.49 -14.02
N ILE A 65 -5.62 -1.11 -13.65
CA ILE A 65 -5.46 -2.56 -13.77
C ILE A 65 -6.43 -3.32 -12.88
N ASN A 66 -6.82 -2.73 -11.75
CA ASN A 66 -7.68 -3.34 -10.74
C ASN A 66 -9.17 -3.10 -10.98
N GLN A 67 -9.56 -2.53 -12.12
CA GLN A 67 -10.97 -2.28 -12.43
C GLN A 67 -11.84 -3.55 -12.32
N SER A 68 -13.11 -3.37 -11.95
CA SER A 68 -14.05 -4.46 -11.66
C SER A 68 -14.26 -5.45 -12.81
N LYS A 69 -14.19 -4.98 -14.06
CA LYS A 69 -14.46 -5.78 -15.26
C LYS A 69 -13.30 -6.69 -15.70
N ARG A 70 -12.12 -6.54 -15.10
CA ARG A 70 -10.97 -7.39 -15.42
C ARG A 70 -11.01 -8.68 -14.61
N ASN A 71 -10.76 -9.80 -15.28
CA ASN A 71 -10.72 -11.12 -14.67
C ASN A 71 -9.30 -11.46 -14.23
N PHE A 72 -9.06 -11.41 -12.91
CA PHE A 72 -7.82 -11.86 -12.27
C PHE A 72 -8.09 -12.18 -10.79
N THR A 73 -7.13 -12.78 -10.12
CA THR A 73 -7.26 -13.18 -8.72
C THR A 73 -7.44 -11.99 -7.81
N ARG A 74 -8.59 -11.91 -7.15
CA ARG A 74 -8.95 -10.85 -6.20
C ARG A 74 -8.64 -11.29 -4.78
N LEU A 75 -7.86 -10.49 -4.09
CA LEU A 75 -7.34 -10.78 -2.76
C LEU A 75 -7.45 -9.58 -1.84
N GLU A 76 -7.35 -9.88 -0.55
CA GLU A 76 -7.26 -8.89 0.52
C GLU A 76 -6.31 -9.42 1.60
N LEU A 77 -5.52 -8.52 2.18
CA LEU A 77 -4.80 -8.76 3.42
C LEU A 77 -5.62 -8.20 4.58
N ALA A 78 -5.68 -8.94 5.69
CA ALA A 78 -6.16 -8.35 6.93
C ALA A 78 -5.18 -7.26 7.40
N PRO A 79 -5.66 -6.22 8.11
CA PRO A 79 -4.80 -5.17 8.64
C PRO A 79 -3.59 -5.69 9.42
N GLU A 80 -3.79 -6.71 10.24
CA GLU A 80 -2.71 -7.36 11.02
C GLU A 80 -1.73 -8.13 10.14
N GLU A 81 -2.22 -8.82 9.11
CA GLU A 81 -1.38 -9.54 8.14
C GLU A 81 -0.44 -8.57 7.43
N LEU A 82 -0.98 -7.44 6.97
CA LEU A 82 -0.22 -6.42 6.26
C LEU A 82 0.80 -5.76 7.18
N ALA A 83 0.39 -5.39 8.40
CA ALA A 83 1.28 -4.77 9.39
C ALA A 83 2.47 -5.68 9.72
N LYS A 84 2.24 -6.96 9.98
CA LYS A 84 3.31 -7.95 10.25
C LYS A 84 4.22 -8.15 9.05
N ALA A 85 3.65 -8.23 7.85
CA ALA A 85 4.41 -8.39 6.63
C ALA A 85 5.34 -7.18 6.38
N PHE A 86 4.83 -5.97 6.50
CA PHE A 86 5.62 -4.75 6.41
C PHE A 86 6.75 -4.72 7.44
N LEU A 87 6.45 -4.98 8.72
CA LEU A 87 7.45 -4.96 9.78
C LEU A 87 8.56 -6.00 9.58
N ASN A 88 8.25 -7.14 9.00
CA ASN A 88 9.27 -8.12 8.64
C ASN A 88 10.30 -7.52 7.65
N TYR A 89 9.84 -6.76 6.65
CA TYR A 89 10.74 -6.07 5.71
C TYR A 89 11.49 -4.92 6.37
N TYR A 90 10.81 -4.13 7.18
CA TYR A 90 11.40 -2.99 7.89
C TYR A 90 12.49 -3.43 8.89
N ASN A 91 12.20 -4.42 9.73
CA ASN A 91 13.16 -4.93 10.74
C ASN A 91 14.39 -5.59 10.11
N ARG A 92 14.28 -6.04 8.86
CA ARG A 92 15.41 -6.57 8.08
C ARG A 92 16.18 -5.47 7.33
N GLY A 93 15.81 -4.21 7.50
CA GLY A 93 16.46 -3.08 6.83
C GLY A 93 16.26 -3.04 5.32
N LEU A 94 15.20 -3.71 4.79
CA LEU A 94 14.93 -3.80 3.36
C LEU A 94 14.15 -2.59 2.83
N VAL A 95 13.41 -1.92 3.71
CA VAL A 95 12.57 -0.75 3.38
C VAL A 95 12.62 0.28 4.51
N ASN A 96 12.42 1.55 4.15
CA ASN A 96 12.44 2.69 5.09
C ASN A 96 11.04 3.20 5.43
N GLY A 97 10.01 2.73 4.75
CA GLY A 97 8.65 3.18 4.97
C GLY A 97 7.61 2.37 4.23
N LEU A 98 6.35 2.68 4.51
CA LEU A 98 5.19 2.03 3.91
C LEU A 98 4.50 2.97 2.93
N PHE A 99 4.22 2.46 1.72
CA PHE A 99 3.30 3.06 0.76
C PHE A 99 2.07 2.16 0.64
N LEU A 100 0.97 2.60 1.21
CA LEU A 100 -0.27 1.83 1.26
C LEU A 100 -1.36 2.47 0.40
N SER A 101 -1.88 1.69 -0.54
CA SER A 101 -3.09 2.02 -1.29
C SER A 101 -4.11 0.88 -1.22
N SER A 102 -5.26 1.04 -1.87
CA SER A 102 -6.31 0.02 -1.87
C SER A 102 -7.23 0.16 -3.08
N GLY A 103 -7.75 -0.97 -3.57
CA GLY A 103 -8.99 -0.96 -4.33
C GLY A 103 -10.17 -0.64 -3.42
N VAL A 104 -11.30 -0.23 -3.99
CA VAL A 104 -12.55 0.01 -3.27
C VAL A 104 -13.46 -1.21 -3.43
N ASP A 105 -13.49 -2.10 -2.42
CA ASP A 105 -14.25 -3.35 -2.53
C ASP A 105 -15.76 -3.08 -2.62
N ARG A 106 -16.40 -2.65 -1.54
CA ARG A 106 -17.84 -2.42 -1.48
C ARG A 106 -18.19 -0.97 -1.19
N ASP A 107 -17.47 -0.39 -0.25
CA ASP A 107 -17.72 0.94 0.28
C ASP A 107 -16.39 1.66 0.52
N GLU A 108 -16.35 2.95 0.23
CA GLU A 108 -15.16 3.78 0.33
C GLU A 108 -14.70 3.95 1.77
N ASP A 109 -15.64 4.25 2.66
CA ASP A 109 -15.34 4.49 4.07
C ASP A 109 -14.96 3.19 4.79
N LEU A 110 -15.59 2.06 4.49
CA LEU A 110 -15.16 0.75 5.00
C LEU A 110 -13.75 0.40 4.53
N THR A 111 -13.41 0.74 3.29
CA THR A 111 -12.05 0.54 2.77
C THR A 111 -11.05 1.42 3.51
N MET A 112 -11.39 2.69 3.74
CA MET A 112 -10.57 3.61 4.53
C MET A 112 -10.41 3.14 5.97
N GLU A 113 -11.46 2.62 6.62
CA GLU A 113 -11.38 2.07 7.98
C GLU A 113 -10.32 0.97 8.09
N LYS A 114 -10.28 0.03 7.14
CA LYS A 114 -9.29 -1.05 7.13
C LYS A 114 -7.86 -0.53 6.93
N THR A 115 -7.68 0.47 6.07
CA THR A 115 -6.35 1.09 5.88
C THR A 115 -5.91 1.87 7.11
N ILE A 116 -6.83 2.64 7.73
CA ILE A 116 -6.60 3.35 8.98
C ILE A 116 -6.28 2.38 10.12
N GLU A 117 -6.98 1.24 10.19
CA GLU A 117 -6.71 0.21 11.19
C GLU A 117 -5.30 -0.38 11.02
N THR A 118 -4.85 -0.63 9.79
CA THR A 118 -3.47 -1.07 9.53
C THR A 118 -2.46 -0.08 10.11
N ILE A 119 -2.66 1.23 9.87
CA ILE A 119 -1.78 2.28 10.39
C ILE A 119 -1.87 2.35 11.92
N ARG A 120 -3.08 2.22 12.48
CA ARG A 120 -3.27 2.20 13.94
C ARG A 120 -2.50 1.05 14.60
N ILE A 121 -2.53 -0.13 14.01
CA ILE A 121 -1.78 -1.29 14.48
C ILE A 121 -0.28 -1.01 14.42
N LEU A 122 0.22 -0.47 13.32
CA LEU A 122 1.64 -0.10 13.20
C LEU A 122 2.05 0.90 14.28
N ARG A 123 1.29 2.00 14.45
CA ARG A 123 1.60 3.08 15.39
C ARG A 123 1.45 2.67 16.85
N LYS A 124 0.33 1.99 17.20
CA LYS A 124 -0.07 1.76 18.60
C LYS A 124 0.35 0.40 19.15
N VAL A 125 0.37 -0.63 18.31
CA VAL A 125 0.73 -1.99 18.76
C VAL A 125 2.22 -2.23 18.60
N TYR A 126 2.80 -1.77 17.49
CA TYR A 126 4.21 -2.06 17.17
C TYR A 126 5.16 -0.86 17.38
N GLY A 127 4.63 0.33 17.71
CA GLY A 127 5.45 1.51 17.96
C GLY A 127 6.23 2.01 16.75
N TYR A 128 5.72 1.74 15.54
CA TYR A 128 6.36 2.19 14.31
C TYR A 128 6.05 3.69 14.08
N ASP A 129 7.06 4.54 14.12
CA ASP A 129 6.90 6.00 14.01
C ASP A 129 7.46 6.62 12.72
N ASP A 130 8.07 5.80 11.86
CA ASP A 130 8.66 6.27 10.61
C ASP A 130 7.59 6.50 9.51
N TYR A 131 8.05 6.72 8.29
CA TYR A 131 7.25 7.19 7.16
C TYR A 131 6.15 6.21 6.74
N ILE A 132 4.92 6.72 6.66
CA ILE A 132 3.77 6.05 6.05
C ILE A 132 3.11 7.00 5.05
N HIS A 133 3.09 6.59 3.78
CA HIS A 133 2.28 7.24 2.75
C HIS A 133 0.98 6.45 2.57
N LEU A 134 -0.15 7.07 2.87
CA LEU A 134 -1.46 6.50 2.64
C LEU A 134 -2.15 7.19 1.47
N LYS A 135 -2.53 6.41 0.46
CA LYS A 135 -3.34 6.93 -0.64
C LYS A 135 -4.82 6.86 -0.30
N ILE A 136 -5.47 8.03 -0.32
CA ILE A 136 -6.91 8.15 -0.09
C ILE A 136 -7.68 7.55 -1.26
N VAL A 137 -8.69 6.73 -0.97
CA VAL A 137 -9.55 6.18 -2.01
C VAL A 137 -10.56 7.23 -2.51
N PRO A 138 -10.86 7.28 -3.80
CA PRO A 138 -11.86 8.20 -4.34
C PRO A 138 -13.24 7.95 -3.72
N GLY A 139 -13.92 8.99 -3.31
CA GLY A 139 -15.25 8.91 -2.69
C GLY A 139 -15.26 8.78 -1.17
N ALA A 140 -14.09 8.67 -0.52
CA ALA A 140 -14.01 8.65 0.93
C ALA A 140 -14.59 9.93 1.56
N SER A 141 -15.27 9.79 2.71
CA SER A 141 -15.84 10.90 3.45
C SER A 141 -14.76 11.81 4.03
N LYS A 142 -15.11 13.08 4.27
CA LYS A 142 -14.20 14.03 4.92
C LYS A 142 -13.77 13.57 6.31
N ASP A 143 -14.60 12.82 7.02
CA ASP A 143 -14.27 12.29 8.34
C ASP A 143 -13.21 11.19 8.23
N SER A 144 -13.39 10.24 7.33
CA SER A 144 -12.39 9.19 7.04
C SER A 144 -11.05 9.79 6.63
N ILE A 145 -11.05 10.83 5.80
CA ILE A 145 -9.82 11.53 5.38
C ILE A 145 -9.13 12.18 6.59
N LYS A 146 -9.87 12.91 7.42
CA LYS A 146 -9.31 13.54 8.64
C LYS A 146 -8.74 12.52 9.63
N ARG A 147 -9.38 11.37 9.74
CA ARG A 147 -8.91 10.28 10.61
C ARG A 147 -7.64 9.62 10.07
N ALA A 148 -7.54 9.48 8.75
CA ALA A 148 -6.34 8.99 8.09
C ALA A 148 -5.17 9.97 8.29
N ASP A 149 -5.37 11.26 8.06
CA ASP A 149 -4.37 12.32 8.20
C ASP A 149 -3.75 12.37 9.61
N ARG A 150 -4.55 12.23 10.67
CA ARG A 150 -4.07 12.24 12.06
C ARG A 150 -3.17 11.05 12.42
N LYS A 151 -3.13 10.00 11.62
CA LYS A 151 -2.43 8.74 11.93
C LYS A 151 -1.30 8.42 10.96
N SER A 152 -1.38 8.93 9.76
CA SER A 152 -0.30 8.89 8.77
C SER A 152 0.49 10.20 8.86
N VAL A 153 1.77 10.13 8.65
CA VAL A 153 2.55 11.32 8.30
C VAL A 153 2.37 11.48 6.80
N VAL A 154 1.64 12.48 6.40
CA VAL A 154 1.50 12.87 5.00
C VAL A 154 2.68 13.75 4.63
#